data_b02b8d9a79f95ea67169ffecb4a03e33
#
_entry.id   b02b8d9a79f95ea67169ffecb4a03e33
#
_cell.length_a   1.000
_cell.length_b   1.000
_cell.length_c   1.000
_cell.angle_alpha   90.00
_cell.angle_beta   90.00
_cell.angle_gamma   90.00
#
_symmetry.space_group_name_H-M   'P 1'
#
loop_
_entity.id
_entity.type
_entity.pdbx_description
1 polymer ?
#
loop_
_entity_poly.entity_id
_entity_poly.type
_entity_poly.pdbx_seq_one_letter_code
_entity_poly.pdbx_strand_id
1 'polypeptide(L)'
;MMVAIIMSVYKKDKALPLYWAVQSLLHQTYKNLLIFVRLDGDVETDVETLLFTLQKNHQNIILSRNSVNLGLGYSLNKLIDTILLDHPDIQFIARMDADDICHLSRIQRQVYFLNENPKVDILGTACQEFGVYNKIIIKSESDRLLKKHILKRNPFVHPSVIFRKKVFEDGNRYPLNTVLSEDLSFWLNLAIKNY
;
A
#
# COMPACT_ATOMS: atom_id res chain seq x y z
N MET A 1 -14.33 -6.25 9.82
CA MET A 1 -12.97 -6.67 9.43
C MET A 1 -12.05 -5.49 9.54
N MET A 2 -10.81 -5.67 10.00
CA MET A 2 -9.85 -4.57 10.13
C MET A 2 -8.91 -4.55 8.92
N VAL A 3 -8.59 -3.35 8.42
CA VAL A 3 -7.67 -3.14 7.29
C VAL A 3 -6.47 -2.33 7.78
N ALA A 4 -5.25 -2.79 7.46
CA ALA A 4 -4.05 -1.99 7.59
C ALA A 4 -3.73 -1.31 6.27
N ILE A 5 -3.46 -0.01 6.30
CA ILE A 5 -2.85 0.70 5.18
C ILE A 5 -1.35 0.77 5.45
N ILE A 6 -0.52 0.39 4.50
CA ILE A 6 0.94 0.50 4.59
C ILE A 6 1.47 1.58 3.66
N MET A 7 2.27 2.48 4.21
CA MET A 7 2.87 3.62 3.52
C MET A 7 4.32 3.79 3.94
N SER A 8 5.22 4.00 2.99
CA SER A 8 6.60 4.40 3.25
C SER A 8 6.79 5.86 2.86
N VAL A 9 7.52 6.60 3.67
CA VAL A 9 7.86 8.02 3.45
C VAL A 9 9.37 8.17 3.50
N TYR A 10 9.98 8.87 2.54
CA TYR A 10 11.43 9.01 2.44
C TYR A 10 11.84 10.47 2.14
N LYS A 11 13.13 10.74 2.03
CA LYS A 11 13.71 12.09 1.93
C LYS A 11 13.22 12.97 0.78
N LYS A 12 12.63 12.38 -0.29
CA LYS A 12 12.11 13.17 -1.41
C LYS A 12 10.64 13.53 -1.28
N ASP A 13 9.92 12.89 -0.36
CA ASP A 13 8.52 13.19 -0.12
C ASP A 13 8.36 14.59 0.48
N LYS A 14 7.25 15.25 0.17
CA LYS A 14 6.96 16.60 0.60
C LYS A 14 5.73 16.65 1.50
N ALA A 15 5.73 17.57 2.46
CA ALA A 15 4.68 17.65 3.47
C ALA A 15 3.28 17.86 2.89
N LEU A 16 3.12 18.70 1.85
CA LEU A 16 1.80 18.99 1.29
C LEU A 16 1.16 17.80 0.55
N PRO A 17 1.83 17.09 -0.39
CA PRO A 17 1.29 15.84 -0.95
C PRO A 17 0.99 14.79 0.13
N LEU A 18 1.91 14.57 1.07
CA LEU A 18 1.73 13.64 2.18
C LEU A 18 0.51 13.99 3.05
N TYR A 19 0.28 15.27 3.33
CA TYR A 19 -0.91 15.72 4.04
C TYR A 19 -2.18 15.26 3.32
N TRP A 20 -2.29 15.51 2.01
CA TRP A 20 -3.45 15.11 1.24
C TRP A 20 -3.60 13.59 1.12
N ALA A 21 -2.49 12.85 1.00
CA ALA A 21 -2.49 11.39 1.02
C ALA A 21 -3.11 10.85 2.32
N VAL A 22 -2.60 11.30 3.48
CA VAL A 22 -3.11 10.86 4.79
C VAL A 22 -4.54 11.34 5.03
N GLN A 23 -4.89 12.59 4.67
CA GLN A 23 -6.26 13.08 4.78
C GLN A 23 -7.25 12.22 3.96
N SER A 24 -6.87 11.80 2.75
CA SER A 24 -7.72 10.94 1.93
C SER A 24 -7.98 9.56 2.57
N LEU A 25 -7.04 9.06 3.38
CA LEU A 25 -7.20 7.83 4.15
C LEU A 25 -8.06 8.03 5.41
N LEU A 26 -7.87 9.13 6.13
CA LEU A 26 -8.66 9.47 7.32
C LEU A 26 -10.15 9.70 6.98
N HIS A 27 -10.44 10.19 5.77
CA HIS A 27 -11.79 10.43 5.29
C HIS A 27 -12.43 9.23 4.56
N GLN A 28 -11.78 8.06 4.54
CA GLN A 28 -12.41 6.86 3.98
C GLN A 28 -13.78 6.57 4.59
N THR A 29 -14.73 6.13 3.76
CA THR A 29 -16.06 5.68 4.23
C THR A 29 -15.95 4.43 5.10
N TYR A 30 -14.96 3.59 4.86
CA TYR A 30 -14.64 2.44 5.70
C TYR A 30 -13.85 2.88 6.94
N LYS A 31 -14.41 2.69 8.15
CA LYS A 31 -13.86 3.27 9.38
C LYS A 31 -12.91 2.35 10.15
N ASN A 32 -12.94 1.05 9.90
CA ASN A 32 -12.10 0.10 10.63
C ASN A 32 -10.70 -0.02 9.99
N LEU A 33 -9.94 1.09 10.05
CA LEU A 33 -8.64 1.29 9.42
C LEU A 33 -7.55 1.60 10.45
N LEU A 34 -6.38 0.96 10.29
CA LEU A 34 -5.12 1.40 10.87
C LEU A 34 -4.17 1.85 9.74
N ILE A 35 -3.51 2.98 9.92
CA ILE A 35 -2.58 3.57 8.94
C ILE A 35 -1.17 3.45 9.49
N PHE A 36 -0.40 2.55 8.90
CA PHE A 36 0.99 2.31 9.25
C PHE A 36 1.90 3.09 8.31
N VAL A 37 2.64 4.05 8.85
CA VAL A 37 3.59 4.87 8.10
C VAL A 37 5.00 4.58 8.59
N ARG A 38 5.92 4.30 7.66
CA ARG A 38 7.32 4.09 7.98
C ARG A 38 8.18 5.14 7.32
N LEU A 39 8.91 5.89 8.15
CA LEU A 39 9.93 6.81 7.68
C LEU A 39 11.17 5.98 7.28
N ASP A 40 11.55 6.08 6.01
CA ASP A 40 12.68 5.33 5.46
C ASP A 40 13.97 6.16 5.54
N GLY A 41 14.57 6.20 6.73
CA GLY A 41 15.68 7.06 7.09
C GLY A 41 15.25 8.47 7.45
N ASP A 42 16.15 9.43 7.22
CA ASP A 42 15.88 10.84 7.48
C ASP A 42 14.94 11.42 6.42
N VAL A 43 14.02 12.27 6.88
CA VAL A 43 13.08 13.03 6.05
C VAL A 43 13.20 14.52 6.41
N GLU A 44 12.60 15.40 5.61
CA GLU A 44 12.59 16.82 5.92
C GLU A 44 11.80 17.12 7.20
N THR A 45 12.20 18.14 7.95
CA THR A 45 11.64 18.48 9.27
C THR A 45 10.13 18.77 9.21
N ASP A 46 9.65 19.37 8.14
CA ASP A 46 8.23 19.66 7.93
C ASP A 46 7.41 18.38 7.72
N VAL A 47 7.95 17.40 7.00
CA VAL A 47 7.36 16.05 6.82
C VAL A 47 7.27 15.33 8.16
N GLU A 48 8.34 15.36 8.93
CA GLU A 48 8.39 14.71 10.25
C GLU A 48 7.41 15.35 11.23
N THR A 49 7.40 16.69 11.30
CA THR A 49 6.49 17.47 12.15
C THR A 49 5.03 17.19 11.78
N LEU A 50 4.71 17.13 10.49
CA LEU A 50 3.38 16.77 9.99
C LEU A 50 2.95 15.40 10.51
N LEU A 51 3.78 14.37 10.31
CA LEU A 51 3.45 13.01 10.72
C LEU A 51 3.25 12.88 12.22
N PHE A 52 4.10 13.47 13.05
CA PHE A 52 3.92 13.46 14.51
C PHE A 52 2.65 14.20 14.93
N THR A 53 2.31 15.31 14.28
CA THR A 53 1.08 16.05 14.55
C THR A 53 -0.15 15.19 14.17
N LEU A 54 -0.12 14.52 13.03
CA LEU A 54 -1.20 13.63 12.60
C LEU A 54 -1.36 12.45 13.55
N GLN A 55 -0.27 11.79 13.96
CA GLN A 55 -0.31 10.69 14.93
C GLN A 55 -0.88 11.14 16.28
N LYS A 56 -0.49 12.30 16.77
CA LYS A 56 -1.01 12.85 18.04
C LYS A 56 -2.53 13.06 18.00
N ASN A 57 -3.06 13.46 16.84
CA ASN A 57 -4.47 13.79 16.66
C ASN A 57 -5.32 12.59 16.22
N HIS A 58 -4.72 11.50 15.73
CA HIS A 58 -5.42 10.35 15.18
C HIS A 58 -4.81 9.04 15.70
N GLN A 59 -5.50 8.39 16.62
CA GLN A 59 -5.04 7.15 17.28
C GLN A 59 -4.88 5.96 16.32
N ASN A 60 -5.46 6.03 15.14
CA ASN A 60 -5.35 5.01 14.10
C ASN A 60 -4.12 5.18 13.18
N ILE A 61 -3.23 6.15 13.45
CA ILE A 61 -1.95 6.33 12.76
C ILE A 61 -0.82 5.77 13.62
N ILE A 62 -0.05 4.85 13.04
CA ILE A 62 1.09 4.18 13.69
C ILE A 62 2.35 4.52 12.91
N LEU A 63 3.28 5.24 13.55
CA LEU A 63 4.56 5.63 12.96
C LEU A 63 5.69 4.69 13.39
N SER A 64 6.58 4.41 12.46
CA SER A 64 7.84 3.72 12.70
C SER A 64 8.95 4.29 11.80
N ARG A 65 10.22 3.98 12.09
CA ARG A 65 11.37 4.54 11.35
C ARG A 65 12.44 3.50 11.11
N ASN A 66 13.08 3.57 9.95
CA ASN A 66 14.39 2.97 9.69
C ASN A 66 15.50 3.95 10.12
N SER A 67 16.61 3.45 10.65
CA SER A 67 17.74 4.31 11.04
C SER A 67 18.44 4.96 9.84
N VAL A 68 18.33 4.35 8.65
CA VAL A 68 18.83 4.87 7.37
C VAL A 68 17.84 4.53 6.27
N ASN A 69 18.01 5.12 5.09
CA ASN A 69 17.19 4.77 3.92
C ASN A 69 17.58 3.34 3.43
N LEU A 70 16.63 2.43 3.50
CA LEU A 70 16.77 1.01 3.13
C LEU A 70 15.92 0.62 1.92
N GLY A 71 15.14 1.56 1.39
CA GLY A 71 14.29 1.40 0.21
C GLY A 71 12.86 0.95 0.51
N LEU A 72 12.01 1.16 -0.50
CA LEU A 72 10.56 0.93 -0.41
C LEU A 72 10.23 -0.52 0.00
N GLY A 73 10.80 -1.50 -0.70
CA GLY A 73 10.53 -2.92 -0.43
C GLY A 73 10.87 -3.33 1.00
N TYR A 74 12.00 -2.85 1.54
CA TYR A 74 12.37 -3.09 2.93
C TYR A 74 11.38 -2.46 3.90
N SER A 75 11.03 -1.20 3.68
CA SER A 75 10.10 -0.46 4.54
C SER A 75 8.71 -1.10 4.58
N LEU A 76 8.19 -1.53 3.42
CA LEU A 76 6.93 -2.25 3.33
C LEU A 76 6.99 -3.61 4.03
N ASN A 77 8.07 -4.38 3.85
CA ASN A 77 8.25 -5.67 4.54
C ASN A 77 8.27 -5.51 6.06
N LYS A 78 8.94 -4.48 6.58
CA LYS A 78 8.95 -4.20 8.03
C LYS A 78 7.56 -3.85 8.57
N LEU A 79 6.75 -3.10 7.81
CA LEU A 79 5.37 -2.84 8.19
C LEU A 79 4.53 -4.11 8.18
N ILE A 80 4.69 -4.95 7.16
CA ILE A 80 4.02 -6.25 7.07
C ILE A 80 4.39 -7.14 8.25
N ASP A 81 5.69 -7.24 8.59
CA ASP A 81 6.16 -8.05 9.71
C ASP A 81 5.55 -7.56 11.05
N THR A 82 5.52 -6.25 11.28
CA THR A 82 4.86 -5.64 12.46
C THR A 82 3.37 -6.00 12.50
N ILE A 83 2.66 -5.90 11.36
CA ILE A 83 1.23 -6.22 11.26
C ILE A 83 0.99 -7.71 11.57
N LEU A 84 1.82 -8.60 11.05
CA LEU A 84 1.66 -10.03 11.28
C LEU A 84 1.90 -10.41 12.74
N LEU A 85 2.86 -9.75 13.40
CA LEU A 85 3.25 -10.04 14.77
C LEU A 85 2.28 -9.43 15.80
N ASP A 86 1.99 -8.14 15.64
CA ASP A 86 1.37 -7.35 16.71
C ASP A 86 -0.13 -7.09 16.49
N HIS A 87 -0.66 -7.36 15.27
CA HIS A 87 -2.04 -7.04 14.90
C HIS A 87 -2.79 -8.24 14.30
N PRO A 88 -3.10 -9.28 15.11
CA PRO A 88 -3.76 -10.50 14.62
C PRO A 88 -5.15 -10.24 14.03
N ASP A 89 -5.85 -9.21 14.47
CA ASP A 89 -7.22 -8.87 14.04
C ASP A 89 -7.29 -8.23 12.63
N ILE A 90 -6.17 -7.88 12.02
CA ILE A 90 -6.13 -7.36 10.65
C ILE A 90 -6.38 -8.52 9.69
N GLN A 91 -7.30 -8.33 8.73
CA GLN A 91 -7.63 -9.30 7.68
C GLN A 91 -7.10 -8.89 6.33
N PHE A 92 -6.92 -7.60 6.09
CA PHE A 92 -6.47 -7.06 4.81
C PHE A 92 -5.34 -6.05 5.00
N ILE A 93 -4.41 -6.03 4.06
CA ILE A 93 -3.31 -5.06 4.00
C ILE A 93 -3.41 -4.32 2.67
N ALA A 94 -3.59 -3.02 2.70
CA ALA A 94 -3.71 -2.16 1.52
C ALA A 94 -2.49 -1.23 1.40
N ARG A 95 -2.09 -0.99 0.16
CA ARG A 95 -0.96 -0.12 -0.18
C ARG A 95 -1.42 1.31 -0.44
N MET A 96 -0.58 2.28 -0.09
CA MET A 96 -0.75 3.70 -0.44
C MET A 96 0.60 4.38 -0.58
N ASP A 97 0.77 5.24 -1.60
CA ASP A 97 1.94 6.11 -1.74
C ASP A 97 1.74 7.44 -0.98
N ALA A 98 2.86 8.07 -0.64
CA ALA A 98 2.87 9.29 0.17
C ALA A 98 2.42 10.55 -0.61
N ASP A 99 2.29 10.45 -1.92
CA ASP A 99 1.94 11.54 -2.84
C ASP A 99 0.66 11.28 -3.65
N ASP A 100 -0.05 10.18 -3.36
CA ASP A 100 -1.30 9.81 -4.00
C ASP A 100 -2.53 10.24 -3.19
N ILE A 101 -3.68 10.35 -3.85
CA ILE A 101 -4.98 10.63 -3.22
C ILE A 101 -5.90 9.43 -3.41
N CYS A 102 -6.38 8.89 -2.31
CA CYS A 102 -7.26 7.74 -2.26
C CYS A 102 -8.74 8.18 -2.45
N HIS A 103 -9.47 7.59 -3.40
CA HIS A 103 -10.90 7.83 -3.51
C HIS A 103 -11.61 7.43 -2.20
N LEU A 104 -12.56 8.24 -1.73
CA LEU A 104 -13.20 8.11 -0.40
C LEU A 104 -13.83 6.74 -0.13
N SER A 105 -14.32 6.04 -1.12
CA SER A 105 -14.94 4.72 -0.98
C SER A 105 -14.04 3.56 -1.42
N ARG A 106 -12.74 3.81 -1.69
CA ARG A 106 -11.83 2.78 -2.22
C ARG A 106 -11.81 1.55 -1.31
N ILE A 107 -11.47 1.74 -0.05
CA ILE A 107 -11.30 0.61 0.88
C ILE A 107 -12.61 -0.13 1.12
N GLN A 108 -13.73 0.59 1.25
CA GLN A 108 -15.04 -0.03 1.40
C GLN A 108 -15.39 -0.93 0.21
N ARG A 109 -15.17 -0.43 -1.01
CA ARG A 109 -15.44 -1.20 -2.23
C ARG A 109 -14.53 -2.41 -2.36
N GLN A 110 -13.24 -2.26 -2.06
CA GLN A 110 -12.30 -3.36 -2.13
C GLN A 110 -12.60 -4.45 -1.09
N VAL A 111 -12.91 -4.07 0.15
CA VAL A 111 -13.30 -5.03 1.20
C VAL A 111 -14.59 -5.76 0.83
N TYR A 112 -15.60 -5.02 0.34
CA TYR A 112 -16.85 -5.63 -0.12
C TYR A 112 -16.60 -6.65 -1.23
N PHE A 113 -15.84 -6.28 -2.27
CA PHE A 113 -15.51 -7.17 -3.37
C PHE A 113 -14.79 -8.44 -2.90
N LEU A 114 -13.78 -8.29 -2.04
CA LEU A 114 -13.04 -9.44 -1.52
C LEU A 114 -13.94 -10.37 -0.68
N ASN A 115 -14.90 -9.84 0.07
CA ASN A 115 -15.85 -10.66 0.84
C ASN A 115 -16.75 -11.49 -0.07
N GLU A 116 -17.26 -10.90 -1.15
CA GLU A 116 -18.08 -11.59 -2.14
C GLU A 116 -17.27 -12.58 -3.01
N ASN A 117 -15.94 -12.42 -3.06
CA ASN A 117 -15.05 -13.22 -3.90
C ASN A 117 -13.93 -13.87 -3.07
N PRO A 118 -14.21 -14.92 -2.28
CA PRO A 118 -13.25 -15.51 -1.33
C PRO A 118 -12.02 -16.15 -1.99
N LYS A 119 -12.06 -16.40 -3.30
CA LYS A 119 -10.94 -16.94 -4.09
C LYS A 119 -9.98 -15.86 -4.58
N VAL A 120 -10.32 -14.57 -4.42
CA VAL A 120 -9.45 -13.46 -4.82
C VAL A 120 -8.60 -13.06 -3.62
N ASP A 121 -7.30 -13.12 -3.77
CA ASP A 121 -6.32 -12.78 -2.73
C ASP A 121 -5.73 -11.38 -2.87
N ILE A 122 -5.71 -10.86 -4.11
CA ILE A 122 -5.09 -9.58 -4.47
C ILE A 122 -6.05 -8.82 -5.36
N LEU A 123 -6.33 -7.56 -5.01
CA LEU A 123 -7.24 -6.70 -5.77
C LEU A 123 -6.65 -5.30 -5.92
N GLY A 124 -6.43 -4.87 -7.15
CA GLY A 124 -6.11 -3.47 -7.49
C GLY A 124 -7.34 -2.68 -7.92
N THR A 125 -7.18 -1.38 -8.11
CA THR A 125 -8.19 -0.50 -8.72
C THR A 125 -7.60 0.21 -9.94
N ALA A 126 -8.48 0.81 -10.75
CA ALA A 126 -8.07 1.85 -11.67
C ALA A 126 -7.52 3.06 -10.89
N CYS A 127 -6.71 3.88 -11.55
CA CYS A 127 -6.29 5.18 -11.03
C CYS A 127 -6.41 6.26 -12.11
N GLN A 128 -6.49 7.50 -11.67
CA GLN A 128 -6.37 8.67 -12.52
C GLN A 128 -5.06 9.36 -12.22
N GLU A 129 -4.18 9.45 -13.22
CA GLU A 129 -3.01 10.30 -13.14
C GLU A 129 -3.44 11.76 -13.18
N PHE A 130 -2.80 12.61 -12.40
CA PHE A 130 -3.04 14.06 -12.38
C PHE A 130 -1.70 14.82 -12.34
N GLY A 131 -1.73 16.11 -12.62
CA GLY A 131 -0.52 16.92 -12.73
C GLY A 131 -0.06 17.06 -14.19
N VAL A 132 1.06 16.44 -14.55
CA VAL A 132 1.60 16.51 -15.92
C VAL A 132 0.72 15.76 -16.92
N TYR A 133 0.18 14.63 -16.50
CA TYR A 133 -0.76 13.83 -17.29
C TYR A 133 -2.12 13.79 -16.61
N ASN A 134 -3.19 13.76 -17.43
CA ASN A 134 -4.55 13.55 -16.98
C ASN A 134 -5.10 12.31 -17.70
N LYS A 135 -4.77 11.13 -17.18
CA LYS A 135 -5.09 9.87 -17.84
C LYS A 135 -5.65 8.86 -16.86
N ILE A 136 -6.70 8.16 -17.27
CA ILE A 136 -7.23 7.03 -16.50
C ILE A 136 -6.46 5.76 -16.89
N ILE A 137 -5.88 5.09 -15.91
CA ILE A 137 -5.21 3.80 -16.06
C ILE A 137 -6.14 2.71 -15.54
N ILE A 138 -6.54 1.81 -16.44
CA ILE A 138 -7.35 0.65 -16.13
C ILE A 138 -6.53 -0.60 -16.42
N LYS A 139 -6.45 -1.52 -15.47
CA LYS A 139 -5.83 -2.83 -15.64
C LYS A 139 -6.88 -3.88 -15.97
N SER A 140 -6.45 -5.05 -16.43
CA SER A 140 -7.38 -6.17 -16.70
C SER A 140 -8.05 -6.65 -15.39
N GLU A 141 -9.32 -7.04 -15.48
CA GLU A 141 -10.05 -7.68 -14.39
C GLU A 141 -9.85 -9.22 -14.38
N SER A 142 -9.24 -9.75 -15.43
CA SER A 142 -9.03 -11.20 -15.57
C SER A 142 -7.66 -11.61 -15.06
N ASP A 143 -7.61 -12.44 -14.02
CA ASP A 143 -6.38 -13.06 -13.51
C ASP A 143 -5.56 -13.73 -14.62
N ARG A 144 -6.21 -14.52 -15.50
CA ARG A 144 -5.55 -15.14 -16.65
C ARG A 144 -4.84 -14.14 -17.55
N LEU A 145 -5.46 -12.98 -17.81
CA LEU A 145 -4.86 -11.94 -18.66
C LEU A 145 -3.76 -11.18 -17.94
N LEU A 146 -3.91 -10.91 -16.63
CA LEU A 146 -2.87 -10.32 -15.81
C LEU A 146 -1.61 -11.20 -15.83
N LYS A 147 -1.74 -12.48 -15.51
CA LYS A 147 -0.63 -13.46 -15.53
C LYS A 147 -0.01 -13.61 -16.93
N LYS A 148 -0.83 -13.68 -17.99
CA LYS A 148 -0.32 -13.77 -19.38
C LYS A 148 0.55 -12.58 -19.79
N HIS A 149 0.25 -11.39 -19.31
CA HIS A 149 0.92 -10.16 -19.73
C HIS A 149 1.91 -9.61 -18.71
N ILE A 150 2.12 -10.26 -17.58
CA ILE A 150 2.93 -9.77 -16.47
C ILE A 150 4.37 -9.42 -16.88
N LEU A 151 4.96 -10.16 -17.81
CA LEU A 151 6.30 -9.87 -18.34
C LEU A 151 6.37 -8.65 -19.27
N LYS A 152 5.22 -8.15 -19.73
CA LYS A 152 5.13 -7.03 -20.65
C LYS A 152 4.59 -5.76 -20.01
N ARG A 153 3.78 -5.90 -18.95
CA ARG A 153 3.09 -4.80 -18.26
C ARG A 153 2.91 -5.12 -16.81
N ASN A 154 3.17 -4.15 -15.95
CA ASN A 154 2.82 -4.26 -14.54
C ASN A 154 1.31 -4.56 -14.40
N PRO A 155 0.92 -5.67 -13.75
CA PRO A 155 -0.48 -6.11 -13.67
C PRO A 155 -1.34 -5.16 -12.82
N PHE A 156 -0.74 -4.48 -11.86
CA PHE A 156 -1.44 -3.59 -10.94
C PHE A 156 -0.88 -2.17 -10.96
N VAL A 157 -1.66 -1.23 -10.49
CA VAL A 157 -1.18 0.09 -10.03
C VAL A 157 -0.83 -0.10 -8.55
N HIS A 158 0.46 -0.10 -8.23
CA HIS A 158 0.98 -0.53 -6.93
C HIS A 158 0.30 0.14 -5.72
N PRO A 159 0.13 1.48 -5.67
CA PRO A 159 -0.54 2.13 -4.53
C PRO A 159 -2.05 1.82 -4.41
N SER A 160 -2.63 1.17 -5.42
CA SER A 160 -4.06 0.84 -5.41
C SER A 160 -4.39 -0.53 -4.83
N VAL A 161 -3.39 -1.35 -4.52
CA VAL A 161 -3.60 -2.77 -4.21
C VAL A 161 -4.00 -3.00 -2.75
N ILE A 162 -4.91 -3.95 -2.56
CA ILE A 162 -5.24 -4.56 -1.27
C ILE A 162 -5.02 -6.08 -1.35
N PHE A 163 -4.49 -6.65 -0.29
CA PHE A 163 -4.18 -8.07 -0.14
C PHE A 163 -5.00 -8.67 0.98
N ARG A 164 -5.37 -9.94 0.86
CA ARG A 164 -5.68 -10.72 2.05
C ARG A 164 -4.40 -10.91 2.87
N LYS A 165 -4.51 -10.80 4.19
CA LYS A 165 -3.37 -10.98 5.11
C LYS A 165 -2.64 -12.30 4.88
N LYS A 166 -3.38 -13.37 4.55
CA LYS A 166 -2.82 -14.69 4.28
C LYS A 166 -1.70 -14.71 3.23
N VAL A 167 -1.75 -13.81 2.23
CA VAL A 167 -0.67 -13.70 1.23
C VAL A 167 0.68 -13.53 1.91
N PHE A 168 0.73 -12.75 2.98
CA PHE A 168 1.96 -12.47 3.73
C PHE A 168 2.21 -13.50 4.86
N GLU A 169 1.16 -14.10 5.41
CA GLU A 169 1.26 -15.23 6.35
C GLU A 169 1.91 -16.44 5.68
N ASP A 170 1.69 -16.62 4.38
CA ASP A 170 2.33 -17.65 3.55
C ASP A 170 3.81 -17.31 3.19
N GLY A 171 4.40 -16.32 3.87
CA GLY A 171 5.81 -15.97 3.77
C GLY A 171 6.18 -15.11 2.56
N ASN A 172 5.21 -14.57 1.80
CA ASN A 172 5.53 -13.69 0.69
C ASN A 172 5.99 -12.31 1.19
N ARG A 173 7.02 -11.76 0.54
CA ARG A 173 7.61 -10.45 0.84
C ARG A 173 8.07 -9.77 -0.44
N TYR A 174 8.15 -8.45 -0.41
CA TYR A 174 8.78 -7.68 -1.49
C TYR A 174 10.25 -8.06 -1.61
N PRO A 175 10.76 -8.33 -2.82
CA PRO A 175 12.18 -8.60 -3.04
C PRO A 175 13.05 -7.39 -2.67
N LEU A 176 14.20 -7.63 -2.03
CA LEU A 176 15.12 -6.57 -1.60
C LEU A 176 16.30 -6.36 -2.55
N ASN A 177 16.52 -7.27 -3.48
CA ASN A 177 17.62 -7.26 -4.45
C ASN A 177 17.23 -6.72 -5.83
N THR A 178 16.10 -6.04 -5.92
CA THR A 178 15.60 -5.42 -7.16
C THR A 178 15.70 -3.90 -7.06
N VAL A 179 16.26 -3.26 -8.09
CA VAL A 179 16.34 -1.80 -8.16
C VAL A 179 15.18 -1.28 -9.03
N LEU A 180 14.31 -0.44 -8.48
CA LEU A 180 13.18 0.22 -9.15
C LEU A 180 12.16 -0.74 -9.81
N SER A 181 12.08 -1.98 -9.36
CA SER A 181 11.14 -2.98 -9.88
C SER A 181 10.65 -3.97 -8.82
N GLU A 182 10.66 -3.54 -7.57
CA GLU A 182 10.23 -4.35 -6.41
C GLU A 182 8.78 -4.83 -6.53
N ASP A 183 7.91 -4.00 -7.08
CA ASP A 183 6.51 -4.32 -7.31
C ASP A 183 6.34 -5.40 -8.40
N LEU A 184 6.94 -5.20 -9.59
CA LEU A 184 6.86 -6.18 -10.68
C LEU A 184 7.47 -7.52 -10.26
N SER A 185 8.62 -7.50 -9.59
CA SER A 185 9.27 -8.70 -9.09
C SER A 185 8.41 -9.43 -8.04
N PHE A 186 7.72 -8.67 -7.20
CA PHE A 186 6.77 -9.23 -6.23
C PHE A 186 5.57 -9.90 -6.93
N TRP A 187 4.98 -9.24 -7.94
CA TRP A 187 3.88 -9.82 -8.71
C TRP A 187 4.30 -11.10 -9.45
N LEU A 188 5.51 -11.13 -10.01
CA LEU A 188 6.04 -12.32 -10.66
C LEU A 188 6.17 -13.49 -9.67
N ASN A 189 6.71 -13.24 -8.48
CA ASN A 189 6.83 -14.25 -7.44
C ASN A 189 5.48 -14.79 -6.99
N LEU A 190 4.47 -13.92 -6.84
CA LEU A 190 3.12 -14.32 -6.48
C LEU A 190 2.45 -15.14 -7.61
N ALA A 191 2.61 -14.70 -8.86
CA ALA A 191 2.05 -15.43 -10.02
C ALA A 191 2.64 -16.85 -10.16
N ILE A 192 3.94 -17.04 -9.91
CA ILE A 192 4.59 -18.36 -9.89
C ILE A 192 4.00 -19.26 -8.81
N LYS A 193 3.60 -18.69 -7.67
CA LYS A 193 2.96 -19.40 -6.55
C LYS A 193 1.43 -19.56 -6.72
N ASN A 194 0.87 -19.14 -7.86
CA ASN A 194 -0.58 -19.22 -8.18
C ASN A 194 -1.50 -18.35 -7.32
N TYR A 195 -0.98 -17.22 -6.80
CA TYR A 195 -1.82 -16.16 -6.27
C TYR A 195 -2.48 -15.38 -7.38
#